data_579646b3466de5516bba8933944b9c2d
#
_entry.id   579646b3466de5516bba8933944b9c2d
#
_cell.length_a   1.000
_cell.length_b   1.000
_cell.length_c   1.000
_cell.angle_alpha   90.00
_cell.angle_beta   90.00
_cell.angle_gamma   90.00
#
_symmetry.space_group_name_H-M   'P 1'
#
loop_
_entity.id
_entity.type
_entity.pdbx_description
1 polymer ?
#
loop_
_entity_poly.entity_id
_entity_poly.type
_entity_poly.pdbx_seq_one_letter_code
_entity_poly.pdbx_strand_id
1 'polypeptide(L)'
;VAPRRHVPAAPGTPGGPVPRVGAVRRRDRRGRGIRGPLLPASLPAHRTRAERFDDLVLDSVERLEVRWGKYLDGVEFAVEDVPPSDPAPWESGGVPLGRSFPSQPGLPPRIVVYRRPVESRAVDADELADVVHEVVVEQVAHLLGRSPDEVDPELGDGR
;
A
#
# COMPACT_ATOMS: atom_id res chain seq x y z
N VAL A 1 -9.54 -73.47 3.92
CA VAL A 1 -9.39 -72.11 4.41
C VAL A 1 -8.41 -71.41 3.47
N ALA A 2 -8.92 -70.57 2.55
CA ALA A 2 -8.10 -69.86 1.59
C ALA A 2 -7.63 -68.51 2.17
N PRO A 3 -6.38 -68.08 2.00
CA PRO A 3 -5.90 -66.82 2.48
C PRO A 3 -6.40 -65.67 1.61
N ARG A 4 -6.93 -64.65 2.26
CA ARG A 4 -7.38 -63.39 1.62
C ARG A 4 -6.18 -62.65 1.07
N ARG A 5 -6.22 -62.33 -0.23
CA ARG A 5 -5.25 -61.47 -0.89
C ARG A 5 -5.43 -60.04 -0.40
N HIS A 6 -4.36 -59.51 0.18
CA HIS A 6 -4.24 -58.10 0.54
C HIS A 6 -4.01 -57.30 -0.75
N VAL A 7 -4.93 -56.37 -1.07
CA VAL A 7 -4.79 -55.41 -2.16
C VAL A 7 -4.07 -54.20 -1.59
N PRO A 8 -2.89 -53.78 -2.08
CA PRO A 8 -2.27 -52.55 -1.66
C PRO A 8 -3.05 -51.33 -2.18
N ALA A 9 -3.34 -50.42 -1.31
CA ALA A 9 -3.95 -49.14 -1.65
C ALA A 9 -3.06 -48.32 -2.59
N ALA A 10 -3.63 -47.77 -3.63
CA ALA A 10 -2.96 -46.89 -4.58
C ALA A 10 -2.48 -45.63 -3.87
N PRO A 11 -1.30 -45.08 -4.23
CA PRO A 11 -0.82 -43.83 -3.67
C PRO A 11 -1.72 -42.66 -4.11
N GLY A 12 -2.15 -41.86 -3.13
CA GLY A 12 -2.98 -40.69 -3.35
C GLY A 12 -2.31 -39.68 -4.27
N THR A 13 -3.08 -39.19 -5.21
CA THR A 13 -2.71 -38.11 -6.12
C THR A 13 -2.33 -36.85 -5.37
N PRO A 14 -1.16 -36.25 -5.57
CA PRO A 14 -0.83 -34.97 -4.93
C PRO A 14 -1.65 -33.84 -5.53
N GLY A 15 -2.23 -33.09 -4.65
CA GLY A 15 -2.77 -31.77 -4.69
C GLY A 15 -3.09 -31.14 -6.05
N GLY A 16 -4.37 -30.90 -6.25
CA GLY A 16 -4.82 -29.96 -7.27
C GLY A 16 -4.27 -28.56 -7.01
N PRO A 17 -4.24 -27.71 -8.03
CA PRO A 17 -3.64 -26.37 -7.92
C PRO A 17 -4.38 -25.55 -6.88
N VAL A 18 -3.62 -25.00 -5.91
CA VAL A 18 -4.10 -24.01 -4.96
C VAL A 18 -4.77 -22.87 -5.74
N PRO A 19 -6.00 -22.48 -5.42
CA PRO A 19 -6.61 -21.34 -6.08
C PRO A 19 -5.77 -20.11 -5.76
N ARG A 20 -5.17 -19.53 -6.78
CA ARG A 20 -4.57 -18.20 -6.70
C ARG A 20 -5.70 -17.27 -6.30
N VAL A 21 -5.54 -16.58 -5.17
CA VAL A 21 -6.41 -15.49 -4.74
C VAL A 21 -6.51 -14.53 -5.91
N GLY A 22 -7.65 -14.57 -6.58
CA GLY A 22 -7.87 -13.86 -7.82
C GLY A 22 -7.77 -12.36 -7.56
N ALA A 23 -6.94 -11.69 -8.32
CA ALA A 23 -7.04 -10.25 -8.51
C ALA A 23 -8.51 -9.91 -8.75
N VAL A 24 -9.09 -9.06 -7.90
CA VAL A 24 -10.46 -8.62 -8.02
C VAL A 24 -10.63 -8.00 -9.40
N ARG A 25 -11.25 -8.74 -10.31
CA ARG A 25 -11.59 -8.23 -11.64
C ARG A 25 -12.59 -7.09 -11.43
N ARG A 26 -12.11 -5.87 -11.56
CA ARG A 26 -12.98 -4.70 -11.68
C ARG A 26 -13.80 -4.88 -12.95
N ARG A 27 -15.08 -5.21 -12.78
CA ARG A 27 -16.04 -5.17 -13.87
C ARG A 27 -16.23 -3.72 -14.27
N ASP A 28 -15.81 -3.36 -15.47
CA ASP A 28 -16.21 -2.11 -16.09
C ASP A 28 -17.73 -2.10 -16.20
N ARG A 29 -18.37 -1.07 -15.61
CA ARG A 29 -19.85 -0.91 -15.62
C ARG A 29 -20.45 -0.83 -17.01
N ARG A 30 -19.63 -0.75 -18.06
CA ARG A 30 -20.06 -0.66 -19.47
C ARG A 30 -19.80 -1.92 -20.28
N GLY A 31 -19.41 -3.03 -19.67
CA GLY A 31 -19.27 -4.34 -20.32
C GLY A 31 -18.15 -4.43 -21.34
N ARG A 32 -17.34 -3.38 -21.51
CA ARG A 32 -16.12 -3.41 -22.32
C ARG A 32 -14.98 -3.87 -21.41
N GLY A 33 -14.73 -5.18 -21.41
CA GLY A 33 -13.59 -5.72 -20.66
C GLY A 33 -12.32 -4.97 -21.02
N ILE A 34 -11.55 -4.54 -20.00
CA ILE A 34 -10.22 -4.01 -20.19
C ILE A 34 -9.45 -5.11 -20.91
N ARG A 35 -9.13 -4.90 -22.19
CA ARG A 35 -8.18 -5.74 -22.92
C ARG A 35 -6.89 -5.70 -22.12
N GLY A 36 -6.23 -6.84 -21.97
CA GLY A 36 -4.98 -6.96 -21.24
C GLY A 36 -3.96 -5.88 -21.62
N PRO A 37 -2.83 -5.77 -20.94
CA PRO A 37 -1.89 -4.67 -21.11
C PRO A 37 -1.56 -4.47 -22.59
N LEU A 38 -1.98 -3.31 -23.14
CA LEU A 38 -1.75 -2.94 -24.52
C LEU A 38 -0.27 -2.63 -24.79
N LEU A 39 0.53 -2.52 -23.74
CA LEU A 39 1.95 -2.17 -23.80
C LEU A 39 2.81 -3.30 -23.24
N PRO A 40 3.97 -3.58 -23.86
CA PRO A 40 4.92 -4.52 -23.32
C PRO A 40 5.36 -4.15 -21.90
N ALA A 41 5.57 -5.16 -21.05
CA ALA A 41 6.02 -4.97 -19.66
C ALA A 41 7.37 -4.23 -19.52
N SER A 42 8.15 -4.19 -20.60
CA SER A 42 9.43 -3.47 -20.66
C SER A 42 9.29 -1.95 -20.80
N LEU A 43 8.09 -1.44 -21.10
CA LEU A 43 7.86 0.00 -21.27
C LEU A 43 7.44 0.63 -19.95
N PRO A 44 7.97 1.83 -19.59
CA PRO A 44 7.57 2.55 -18.38
C PRO A 44 6.07 2.85 -18.29
N ALA A 45 5.40 3.02 -19.42
CA ALA A 45 3.95 3.24 -19.52
C ALA A 45 3.10 1.99 -19.21
N HIS A 46 3.72 0.81 -19.00
CA HIS A 46 3.03 -0.42 -18.63
C HIS A 46 2.49 -0.37 -17.19
N ARG A 47 3.12 0.42 -16.30
CA ARG A 47 2.69 0.55 -14.91
C ARG A 47 1.35 1.27 -14.80
N THR A 48 0.45 0.73 -13.99
CA THR A 48 -0.82 1.38 -13.65
C THR A 48 -0.59 2.62 -12.78
N ARG A 49 -1.60 3.49 -12.68
CA ARG A 49 -1.55 4.62 -11.74
C ARG A 49 -1.36 4.17 -10.29
N ALA A 50 -2.00 3.07 -9.90
CA ALA A 50 -1.85 2.53 -8.56
C ALA A 50 -0.42 2.07 -8.29
N GLU A 51 0.19 1.32 -9.21
CA GLU A 51 1.59 0.87 -9.08
C GLU A 51 2.57 2.03 -9.02
N ARG A 52 2.37 3.09 -9.80
CA ARG A 52 3.20 4.30 -9.72
C ARG A 52 3.06 5.01 -8.38
N PHE A 53 1.85 5.06 -7.85
CA PHE A 53 1.61 5.65 -6.54
C PHE A 53 2.27 4.84 -5.43
N ASP A 54 2.19 3.51 -5.50
CA ASP A 54 2.87 2.61 -4.56
C ASP A 54 4.38 2.82 -4.60
N ASP A 55 4.98 2.97 -5.80
CA ASP A 55 6.40 3.28 -5.96
C ASP A 55 6.76 4.62 -5.28
N LEU A 56 5.96 5.68 -5.45
CA LEU A 56 6.22 6.97 -4.81
C LEU A 56 6.19 6.90 -3.27
N VAL A 57 5.26 6.11 -2.72
CA VAL A 57 5.23 5.88 -1.27
C VAL A 57 6.47 5.13 -0.81
N LEU A 58 6.90 4.08 -1.53
CA LEU A 58 8.11 3.33 -1.22
C LEU A 58 9.35 4.21 -1.29
N ASP A 59 9.52 5.00 -2.35
CA ASP A 59 10.64 5.95 -2.50
C ASP A 59 10.69 6.94 -1.33
N SER A 60 9.53 7.43 -0.88
CA SER A 60 9.43 8.32 0.26
C SER A 60 9.86 7.63 1.57
N VAL A 61 9.42 6.39 1.78
CA VAL A 61 9.78 5.59 2.96
C VAL A 61 11.28 5.31 2.98
N GLU A 62 11.86 4.90 1.85
CA GLU A 62 13.30 4.63 1.71
C GLU A 62 14.15 5.88 2.05
N ARG A 63 13.73 7.07 1.61
CA ARG A 63 14.39 8.32 1.98
C ARG A 63 14.38 8.56 3.49
N LEU A 64 13.28 8.29 4.17
CA LEU A 64 13.16 8.43 5.61
C LEU A 64 13.91 7.35 6.39
N GLU A 65 14.01 6.14 5.87
CA GLU A 65 14.75 5.04 6.51
C GLU A 65 16.23 5.33 6.67
N VAL A 66 16.82 6.11 5.78
CA VAL A 66 18.23 6.54 5.91
C VAL A 66 18.50 7.19 7.27
N ARG A 67 17.54 7.98 7.76
CA ARG A 67 17.67 8.73 9.03
C ARG A 67 16.90 8.06 10.18
N TRP A 68 15.75 7.49 9.89
CA TRP A 68 14.79 7.01 10.88
C TRP A 68 14.62 5.48 10.90
N GLY A 69 15.43 4.72 10.16
CA GLY A 69 15.27 3.28 9.98
C GLY A 69 15.05 2.50 11.26
N LYS A 70 15.77 2.84 12.35
CA LYS A 70 15.59 2.19 13.67
C LYS A 70 14.20 2.40 14.28
N TYR A 71 13.58 3.54 13.98
CA TYR A 71 12.25 3.90 14.50
C TYR A 71 11.13 3.41 13.57
N LEU A 72 11.46 3.17 12.30
CA LEU A 72 10.53 2.66 11.29
C LEU A 72 10.56 1.14 11.17
N ASP A 73 11.51 0.48 11.84
CA ASP A 73 11.59 -0.97 11.88
C ASP A 73 10.29 -1.55 12.48
N GLY A 74 9.65 -2.45 11.74
CA GLY A 74 8.38 -3.05 12.11
C GLY A 74 7.14 -2.18 11.87
N VAL A 75 7.27 -0.97 11.31
CA VAL A 75 6.12 -0.16 10.87
C VAL A 75 5.62 -0.68 9.53
N GLU A 76 4.34 -0.97 9.44
CA GLU A 76 3.70 -1.35 8.19
C GLU A 76 3.23 -0.11 7.42
N PHE A 77 3.63 0.00 6.15
CA PHE A 77 3.12 1.01 5.23
C PHE A 77 2.13 0.38 4.26
N ALA A 78 0.97 1.01 4.09
CA ALA A 78 -0.08 0.56 3.20
C ALA A 78 -0.63 1.71 2.37
N VAL A 79 -1.13 1.38 1.18
CA VAL A 79 -1.85 2.30 0.31
C VAL A 79 -3.28 1.79 0.15
N GLU A 80 -4.25 2.66 0.38
CA GLU A 80 -5.66 2.39 0.14
C GLU A 80 -6.23 3.45 -0.82
N ASP A 81 -7.28 3.10 -1.56
CA ASP A 81 -7.86 4.03 -2.55
C ASP A 81 -8.52 5.24 -1.90
N VAL A 82 -9.29 5.01 -0.84
CA VAL A 82 -10.06 6.03 -0.12
C VAL A 82 -10.10 5.71 1.38
N PRO A 83 -10.19 6.74 2.24
CA PRO A 83 -10.38 6.51 3.66
C PRO A 83 -11.74 5.87 3.95
N PRO A 84 -11.88 5.12 5.05
CA PRO A 84 -13.18 4.69 5.54
C PRO A 84 -14.08 5.88 5.85
N SER A 85 -15.40 5.68 5.78
CA SER A 85 -16.41 6.74 5.94
C SER A 85 -16.45 7.34 7.35
N ASP A 86 -15.92 6.61 8.35
CA ASP A 86 -15.92 7.06 9.73
C ASP A 86 -14.66 7.88 10.02
N PRO A 87 -14.80 9.20 10.30
CA PRO A 87 -13.64 10.02 10.66
C PRO A 87 -13.04 9.54 11.99
N ALA A 88 -11.72 9.60 12.08
CA ALA A 88 -11.06 9.36 13.36
C ALA A 88 -11.34 10.51 14.32
N PRO A 89 -11.37 10.29 15.67
CA PRO A 89 -11.69 11.32 16.65
C PRO A 89 -10.80 12.57 16.62
N TRP A 90 -9.60 12.44 16.04
CA TRP A 90 -8.61 13.52 15.89
C TRP A 90 -8.66 14.22 14.53
N GLU A 91 -9.51 13.77 13.61
CA GLU A 91 -9.65 14.37 12.28
C GLU A 91 -10.62 15.57 12.39
N SER A 92 -10.08 16.75 12.22
CA SER A 92 -10.84 18.01 12.19
C SER A 92 -11.11 18.41 10.74
N GLY A 93 -12.18 17.90 10.17
CA GLY A 93 -12.74 18.37 8.90
C GLY A 93 -11.91 18.05 7.65
N GLY A 94 -12.58 17.60 6.60
CA GLY A 94 -11.95 17.26 5.33
C GLY A 94 -11.64 15.77 5.15
N VAL A 95 -11.22 15.41 3.94
CA VAL A 95 -10.84 14.03 3.61
C VAL A 95 -9.39 13.81 4.01
N PRO A 96 -9.09 12.83 4.90
CA PRO A 96 -7.72 12.58 5.31
C PRO A 96 -6.89 12.06 4.12
N LEU A 97 -5.63 12.48 4.06
CA LEU A 97 -4.66 12.03 3.05
C LEU A 97 -3.93 10.77 3.50
N GLY A 98 -3.81 10.58 4.81
CA GLY A 98 -3.22 9.41 5.43
C GLY A 98 -3.67 9.27 6.89
N ARG A 99 -3.36 8.13 7.49
CA ARG A 99 -3.59 7.84 8.91
C ARG A 99 -2.44 7.03 9.48
N SER A 100 -2.06 7.33 10.71
CA SER A 100 -1.12 6.54 11.48
C SER A 100 -1.85 5.83 12.63
N PHE A 101 -1.53 4.57 12.82
CA PHE A 101 -2.05 3.72 13.88
C PHE A 101 -0.88 3.27 14.76
N PRO A 102 -0.85 3.65 16.04
CA PRO A 102 0.19 3.18 16.95
C PRO A 102 0.09 1.67 17.16
N SER A 103 1.20 1.06 17.62
CA SER A 103 1.19 -0.36 17.94
C SER A 103 0.16 -0.71 19.01
N GLN A 104 -0.47 -1.85 18.84
CA GLN A 104 -1.40 -2.44 19.80
C GLN A 104 -0.98 -3.89 20.10
N PRO A 105 -1.47 -4.52 21.19
CA PRO A 105 -1.17 -5.91 21.46
C PRO A 105 -1.51 -6.82 20.27
N GLY A 106 -0.47 -7.47 19.71
CA GLY A 106 -0.59 -8.35 18.53
C GLY A 106 -0.69 -7.64 17.18
N LEU A 107 -0.63 -6.31 17.14
CA LEU A 107 -0.66 -5.51 15.91
C LEU A 107 0.54 -4.55 15.86
N PRO A 108 1.34 -4.58 14.78
CA PRO A 108 2.41 -3.61 14.59
C PRO A 108 1.85 -2.20 14.34
N PRO A 109 2.66 -1.15 14.53
CA PRO A 109 2.29 0.19 14.12
C PRO A 109 2.12 0.23 12.60
N ARG A 110 1.16 1.03 12.12
CA ARG A 110 0.80 1.06 10.70
C ARG A 110 0.55 2.49 10.24
N ILE A 111 1.01 2.79 9.03
CA ILE A 111 0.72 4.03 8.32
C ILE A 111 -0.03 3.68 7.03
N VAL A 112 -1.15 4.35 6.79
CA VAL A 112 -1.96 4.20 5.58
C VAL A 112 -1.99 5.53 4.83
N VAL A 113 -1.70 5.49 3.53
CA VAL A 113 -1.79 6.64 2.62
C VAL A 113 -2.98 6.41 1.68
N TYR A 114 -3.84 7.43 1.51
CA TYR A 114 -5.04 7.33 0.69
C TYR A 114 -4.79 7.91 -0.69
N ARG A 115 -4.68 7.04 -1.69
CA ARG A 115 -4.26 7.38 -3.04
C ARG A 115 -5.12 8.46 -3.69
N ARG A 116 -6.44 8.30 -3.72
CA ARG A 116 -7.32 9.24 -4.43
C ARG A 116 -7.35 10.63 -3.83
N PRO A 117 -7.45 10.80 -2.50
CA PRO A 117 -7.32 12.12 -1.88
C PRO A 117 -5.99 12.81 -2.19
N VAL A 118 -4.88 12.05 -2.16
CA VAL A 118 -3.54 12.58 -2.47
C VAL A 118 -3.44 12.97 -3.94
N GLU A 119 -3.84 12.08 -4.86
CA GLU A 119 -3.87 12.38 -6.30
C GLU A 119 -4.74 13.61 -6.65
N SER A 120 -5.81 13.88 -5.88
CA SER A 120 -6.68 15.03 -6.12
C SER A 120 -6.06 16.37 -5.69
N ARG A 121 -5.01 16.34 -4.88
CA ARG A 121 -4.27 17.54 -4.45
C ARG A 121 -3.19 17.96 -5.42
N ALA A 122 -2.58 17.01 -6.10
CA ALA A 122 -1.50 17.26 -7.04
C ALA A 122 -2.04 17.72 -8.40
N VAL A 123 -1.41 18.73 -8.98
CA VAL A 123 -1.77 19.24 -10.33
C VAL A 123 -1.11 18.38 -11.41
N ASP A 124 0.10 17.89 -11.15
CA ASP A 124 0.86 17.08 -12.10
C ASP A 124 1.62 15.93 -11.39
N ALA A 125 2.43 15.21 -12.15
CA ALA A 125 3.15 14.04 -11.66
C ALA A 125 4.33 14.40 -10.74
N ASP A 126 4.97 15.54 -10.96
CA ASP A 126 6.11 15.98 -10.15
C ASP A 126 5.60 16.47 -8.79
N GLU A 127 4.53 17.28 -8.78
CA GLU A 127 3.86 17.70 -7.55
C GLU A 127 3.28 16.50 -6.79
N LEU A 128 2.83 15.44 -7.48
CA LEU A 128 2.34 14.23 -6.82
C LEU A 128 3.42 13.57 -5.95
N ALA A 129 4.66 13.51 -6.43
CA ALA A 129 5.76 12.96 -5.65
C ALA A 129 6.02 13.75 -4.37
N ASP A 130 5.97 15.08 -4.46
CA ASP A 130 6.15 15.98 -3.33
C ASP A 130 5.01 15.86 -2.31
N VAL A 131 3.76 15.84 -2.77
CA VAL A 131 2.58 15.66 -1.91
C VAL A 131 2.60 14.30 -1.22
N VAL A 132 2.96 13.22 -1.92
CA VAL A 132 3.11 11.89 -1.32
C VAL A 132 4.16 11.93 -0.21
N HIS A 133 5.31 12.55 -0.47
CA HIS A 133 6.38 12.65 0.51
C HIS A 133 5.94 13.46 1.73
N GLU A 134 5.30 14.61 1.54
CA GLU A 134 4.74 15.43 2.63
C GLU A 134 3.78 14.62 3.51
N VAL A 135 2.85 13.87 2.91
CA VAL A 135 1.90 13.03 3.64
C VAL A 135 2.61 11.93 4.43
N VAL A 136 3.58 11.25 3.84
CA VAL A 136 4.34 10.20 4.54
C VAL A 136 5.11 10.79 5.73
N VAL A 137 5.77 11.93 5.56
CA VAL A 137 6.49 12.64 6.63
C VAL A 137 5.53 13.04 7.75
N GLU A 138 4.36 13.61 7.44
CA GLU A 138 3.34 13.95 8.44
C GLU A 138 2.89 12.73 9.25
N GLN A 139 2.63 11.60 8.58
CA GLN A 139 2.18 10.40 9.28
C GLN A 139 3.27 9.76 10.13
N VAL A 140 4.52 9.77 9.66
CA VAL A 140 5.68 9.34 10.46
C VAL A 140 5.89 10.24 11.66
N ALA A 141 5.81 11.55 11.47
CA ALA A 141 5.91 12.52 12.55
C ALA A 141 4.84 12.29 13.62
N HIS A 142 3.59 12.10 13.20
CA HIS A 142 2.49 11.79 14.10
C HIS A 142 2.74 10.47 14.87
N LEU A 143 3.17 9.41 14.18
CA LEU A 143 3.44 8.12 14.79
C LEU A 143 4.57 8.19 15.83
N LEU A 144 5.61 8.99 15.56
CA LEU A 144 6.77 9.16 16.43
C LEU A 144 6.59 10.25 17.50
N GLY A 145 5.48 11.00 17.48
CA GLY A 145 5.26 12.13 18.38
C GLY A 145 6.23 13.29 18.14
N ARG A 146 6.59 13.57 16.89
CA ARG A 146 7.52 14.60 16.46
C ARG A 146 6.84 15.61 15.53
N SER A 147 7.52 16.71 15.24
CA SER A 147 7.08 17.62 14.17
C SER A 147 7.55 17.12 12.80
N PRO A 148 6.85 17.45 11.71
CA PRO A 148 7.30 17.13 10.34
C PRO A 148 8.71 17.67 10.04
N ASP A 149 9.03 18.88 10.48
CA ASP A 149 10.35 19.51 10.29
C ASP A 149 11.49 18.76 11.03
N GLU A 150 11.17 18.08 12.13
CA GLU A 150 12.15 17.21 12.80
C GLU A 150 12.37 15.90 12.02
N VAL A 151 11.32 15.40 11.36
CA VAL A 151 11.39 14.17 10.56
C VAL A 151 12.09 14.43 9.25
N ASP A 152 11.73 15.48 8.54
CA ASP A 152 12.40 15.92 7.32
C ASP A 152 12.57 17.44 7.28
N PRO A 153 13.75 17.97 7.64
CA PRO A 153 14.03 19.41 7.61
C PRO A 153 13.96 20.04 6.22
N GLU A 154 14.18 19.26 5.17
CA GLU A 154 14.17 19.78 3.79
C GLU A 154 12.75 20.15 3.34
N LEU A 155 11.74 19.58 3.97
CA LEU A 155 10.33 19.88 3.69
C LEU A 155 9.95 21.31 4.14
N GLY A 156 10.62 21.85 5.17
CA GLY A 156 10.41 23.20 5.71
C GLY A 156 11.09 24.33 4.92
N ASP A 157 12.18 24.03 4.23
CA ASP A 157 12.98 25.04 3.51
C ASP A 157 12.41 25.40 2.11
N GLY A 158 11.40 24.70 1.64
CA GLY A 158 10.76 24.90 0.32
C GLY A 158 9.53 25.79 0.30
N ARG A 159 9.18 26.44 1.42
CA ARG A 159 8.03 27.38 1.52
C ARG A 159 8.44 28.82 1.63
#